data_d80ad9af04ad1e41d57da74484a5a086
#
_entry.id   d80ad9af04ad1e41d57da74484a5a086
#
_cell.length_a   1.000
_cell.length_b   1.000
_cell.length_c   1.000
_cell.angle_alpha   90.00
_cell.angle_beta   90.00
_cell.angle_gamma   90.00
#
_symmetry.space_group_name_H-M   'P 1'
#
loop_
_entity.id
_entity.type
_entity.pdbx_description
1 polymer ?
#
loop_
_entity_poly.entity_id
_entity_poly.type
_entity_poly.pdbx_seq_one_letter_code
_entity_poly.pdbx_strand_id
1 'polypeptide(L)'
;NDDIYGAWLNLQIELWSNDDGLKPVVPKPFLQTFINECLSKDICFYNFQQNDTEEFITIFMDLLHQSIKKKIKITIEGNVATELDKLAVKSFKSWQQFFHDDYSYIIKKFYSQLLSLTSCTECDYVTVNFDPSMTLSLEIPKDASTLYDCLDSYTKKISLDCDNSWKCDKCKELVEPEKKIMLWKTSDVIIILLKRY
;
A
#
# COMPACT_ATOMS: atom_id res chain seq x y z
N ASN A 1 6.17 11.26 -25.26
CA ASN A 1 4.98 10.84 -24.51
C ASN A 1 4.56 12.00 -23.62
N ASP A 2 3.35 12.51 -23.85
CA ASP A 2 2.78 13.66 -23.10
C ASP A 2 2.03 13.16 -21.83
N ASP A 3 2.29 11.92 -21.40
CA ASP A 3 1.71 11.31 -20.21
C ASP A 3 2.54 11.63 -18.95
N ILE A 4 1.99 11.34 -17.78
CA ILE A 4 2.64 11.62 -16.49
C ILE A 4 3.99 10.91 -16.35
N TYR A 5 4.14 9.71 -16.93
CA TYR A 5 5.39 8.97 -16.91
C TYR A 5 6.48 9.67 -17.73
N GLY A 6 6.16 10.14 -18.94
CA GLY A 6 7.07 10.91 -19.79
C GLY A 6 7.48 12.25 -19.15
N ALA A 7 6.51 12.95 -18.56
CA ALA A 7 6.78 14.21 -17.84
C ALA A 7 7.69 13.99 -16.63
N TRP A 8 7.49 12.90 -15.88
CA TRP A 8 8.35 12.51 -14.77
C TRP A 8 9.76 12.13 -15.21
N LEU A 9 9.91 11.35 -16.28
CA LEU A 9 11.22 10.99 -16.83
C LEU A 9 12.01 12.25 -17.26
N ASN A 10 11.36 13.17 -17.93
CA ASN A 10 12.00 14.42 -18.36
C ASN A 10 12.50 15.22 -17.16
N LEU A 11 11.67 15.36 -16.11
CA LEU A 11 12.08 16.01 -14.87
C LEU A 11 13.28 15.31 -14.22
N GLN A 12 13.29 13.96 -14.18
CA GLN A 12 14.42 13.21 -13.64
C GLN A 12 15.70 13.45 -14.48
N ILE A 13 15.59 13.44 -15.79
CA ILE A 13 16.72 13.73 -16.67
C ILE A 13 17.27 15.12 -16.39
N GLU A 14 16.43 16.16 -16.29
CA GLU A 14 16.88 17.50 -15.96
C GLU A 14 17.57 17.59 -14.61
N LEU A 15 17.00 16.92 -13.57
CA LEU A 15 17.57 16.93 -12.22
C LEU A 15 18.94 16.26 -12.14
N TRP A 16 19.12 15.13 -12.84
CA TRP A 16 20.32 14.29 -12.71
C TRP A 16 21.37 14.52 -13.80
N SER A 17 21.02 15.21 -14.92
CA SER A 17 21.98 15.58 -15.98
C SER A 17 22.66 16.93 -15.75
N ASN A 18 22.30 17.62 -14.68
CA ASN A 18 22.86 18.95 -14.37
C ASN A 18 24.18 18.77 -13.61
N ASP A 19 25.26 18.48 -14.36
CA ASP A 19 26.60 18.18 -13.82
C ASP A 19 27.19 19.32 -12.96
N ASP A 20 26.79 20.55 -13.21
CA ASP A 20 27.31 21.73 -12.48
C ASP A 20 26.54 22.02 -11.18
N GLY A 21 25.41 21.38 -10.92
CA GLY A 21 24.59 21.56 -9.71
C GLY A 21 24.09 23.00 -9.44
N LEU A 22 24.33 23.91 -10.38
CA LEU A 22 24.16 25.37 -10.22
C LEU A 22 22.89 25.93 -10.83
N LYS A 23 22.18 25.17 -11.65
CA LYS A 23 20.95 25.67 -12.29
C LYS A 23 19.71 25.09 -11.59
N PRO A 24 18.81 25.95 -11.11
CA PRO A 24 17.55 25.48 -10.55
C PRO A 24 16.71 24.82 -11.65
N VAL A 25 16.18 23.64 -11.36
CA VAL A 25 15.22 22.94 -12.22
C VAL A 25 13.82 23.42 -11.85
N VAL A 26 13.03 23.80 -12.85
CA VAL A 26 11.66 24.25 -12.66
C VAL A 26 10.71 23.11 -13.06
N PRO A 27 10.02 22.45 -12.13
CA PRO A 27 9.18 21.27 -12.41
C PRO A 27 7.83 21.63 -13.07
N LYS A 28 7.70 22.80 -13.69
CA LYS A 28 6.44 23.31 -14.25
C LYS A 28 5.78 22.36 -15.26
N PRO A 29 6.50 21.78 -16.25
CA PRO A 29 5.88 20.84 -17.19
C PRO A 29 5.30 19.60 -16.48
N PHE A 30 6.06 19.04 -15.55
CA PHE A 30 5.59 17.88 -14.75
C PHE A 30 4.35 18.24 -13.91
N LEU A 31 4.39 19.36 -13.19
CA LEU A 31 3.25 19.80 -12.36
C LEU A 31 2.00 20.06 -13.19
N GLN A 32 2.16 20.64 -14.40
CA GLN A 32 1.03 20.88 -15.30
C GLN A 32 0.39 19.55 -15.73
N THR A 33 1.20 18.57 -16.13
CA THR A 33 0.71 17.24 -16.52
C THR A 33 0.05 16.53 -15.33
N PHE A 34 0.66 16.56 -14.14
CA PHE A 34 0.10 15.99 -12.94
C PHE A 34 -1.29 16.56 -12.60
N ILE A 35 -1.42 17.88 -12.62
CA ILE A 35 -2.69 18.56 -12.34
C ILE A 35 -3.75 18.20 -13.38
N ASN A 36 -3.38 18.20 -14.68
CA ASN A 36 -4.31 17.83 -15.75
C ASN A 36 -4.79 16.39 -15.61
N GLU A 37 -3.91 15.45 -15.25
CA GLU A 37 -4.28 14.05 -14.96
C GLU A 37 -5.22 13.95 -13.75
N CYS A 38 -4.95 14.69 -12.67
CA CYS A 38 -5.84 14.74 -11.50
C CYS A 38 -7.22 15.28 -11.88
N LEU A 39 -7.29 16.38 -12.60
CA LEU A 39 -8.55 16.99 -13.05
C LEU A 39 -9.36 16.05 -13.96
N SER A 40 -8.69 15.30 -14.84
CA SER A 40 -9.35 14.32 -15.72
C SER A 40 -10.02 13.17 -14.97
N LYS A 41 -9.67 12.96 -13.70
CA LYS A 41 -10.15 11.89 -12.81
C LYS A 41 -11.00 12.43 -11.65
N ASP A 42 -11.42 13.69 -11.71
CA ASP A 42 -12.15 14.39 -10.64
C ASP A 42 -11.38 14.41 -9.29
N ILE A 43 -10.06 14.32 -9.33
CA ILE A 43 -9.19 14.43 -8.15
C ILE A 43 -8.85 15.91 -7.94
N CYS A 44 -9.28 16.46 -6.79
CA CYS A 44 -9.02 17.85 -6.44
C CYS A 44 -7.65 18.02 -5.79
N PHE A 45 -6.66 18.39 -6.59
CA PHE A 45 -5.36 18.86 -6.10
C PHE A 45 -5.25 20.36 -6.36
N TYR A 46 -5.28 21.16 -5.30
CA TYR A 46 -5.35 22.62 -5.43
C TYR A 46 -3.96 23.24 -5.56
N ASN A 47 -3.75 24.03 -6.63
CA ASN A 47 -2.56 24.82 -6.79
C ASN A 47 -2.40 25.83 -5.65
N PHE A 48 -1.19 25.91 -5.09
CA PHE A 48 -0.78 26.88 -4.06
C PHE A 48 -1.52 26.77 -2.72
N GLN A 49 -2.24 25.65 -2.46
CA GLN A 49 -2.80 25.35 -1.15
C GLN A 49 -2.00 24.25 -0.45
N GLN A 50 -2.20 24.11 0.84
CA GLN A 50 -1.67 22.96 1.59
C GLN A 50 -2.39 21.69 1.12
N ASN A 51 -1.61 20.69 0.75
CA ASN A 51 -2.09 19.36 0.41
C ASN A 51 -1.37 18.34 1.29
N ASP A 52 -2.01 17.22 1.54
CA ASP A 52 -1.40 16.13 2.28
C ASP A 52 -0.31 15.44 1.43
N THR A 53 0.85 15.24 2.02
CA THR A 53 1.99 14.61 1.34
C THR A 53 1.72 13.13 1.06
N GLU A 54 1.01 12.42 1.93
CA GLU A 54 0.63 11.02 1.71
C GLU A 54 -0.35 10.91 0.55
N GLU A 55 -1.35 11.79 0.51
CA GLU A 55 -2.31 11.87 -0.59
C GLU A 55 -1.59 12.14 -1.91
N PHE A 56 -0.66 13.11 -1.93
CA PHE A 56 0.16 13.37 -3.12
C PHE A 56 0.94 12.14 -3.57
N ILE A 57 1.67 11.49 -2.67
CA ILE A 57 2.47 10.30 -3.02
C ILE A 57 1.57 9.19 -3.54
N THR A 58 0.44 8.94 -2.91
CA THR A 58 -0.50 7.89 -3.29
C THR A 58 -1.07 8.13 -4.68
N ILE A 59 -1.56 9.35 -4.95
CA ILE A 59 -2.11 9.73 -6.25
C ILE A 59 -1.02 9.68 -7.33
N PHE A 60 0.15 10.24 -7.05
CA PHE A 60 1.24 10.25 -8.00
C PHE A 60 1.72 8.85 -8.38
N MET A 61 1.87 7.96 -7.40
CA MET A 61 2.25 6.56 -7.63
C MET A 61 1.17 5.79 -8.40
N ASP A 62 -0.11 6.06 -8.13
CA ASP A 62 -1.21 5.47 -8.91
C ASP A 62 -1.19 5.96 -10.36
N LEU A 63 -1.03 7.25 -10.60
CA LEU A 63 -0.93 7.81 -11.95
C LEU A 63 0.24 7.21 -12.74
N LEU A 64 1.40 7.06 -12.11
CA LEU A 64 2.55 6.38 -12.72
C LEU A 64 2.22 4.90 -13.00
N HIS A 65 1.59 4.21 -12.05
CA HIS A 65 1.16 2.83 -12.23
C HIS A 65 0.22 2.69 -13.43
N GLN A 66 -0.80 3.55 -13.54
CA GLN A 66 -1.76 3.53 -14.64
C GLN A 66 -1.10 3.74 -16.01
N SER A 67 -0.05 4.57 -16.10
CA SER A 67 0.68 4.83 -17.35
C SER A 67 1.51 3.65 -17.82
N ILE A 68 2.01 2.80 -16.91
CA ILE A 68 2.96 1.72 -17.23
C ILE A 68 2.43 0.32 -16.95
N LYS A 69 1.20 0.21 -16.47
CA LYS A 69 0.59 -1.09 -16.14
C LYS A 69 0.40 -1.97 -17.35
N LYS A 70 0.45 -3.26 -17.12
CA LYS A 70 0.23 -4.29 -18.13
C LYS A 70 -0.42 -5.53 -17.52
N LYS A 71 -1.11 -6.28 -18.35
CA LYS A 71 -1.60 -7.60 -17.99
C LYS A 71 -0.45 -8.57 -17.90
N ILE A 72 -0.44 -9.37 -16.85
CA ILE A 72 0.54 -10.44 -16.65
C ILE A 72 -0.18 -11.76 -16.37
N LYS A 73 0.51 -12.86 -16.69
CA LYS A 73 0.08 -14.19 -16.27
C LYS A 73 0.88 -14.56 -15.03
N ILE A 74 0.20 -14.70 -13.89
CA ILE A 74 0.80 -15.21 -12.66
C ILE A 74 0.45 -16.70 -12.56
N THR A 75 1.46 -17.56 -12.54
CA THR A 75 1.31 -19.01 -12.36
C THR A 75 1.79 -19.39 -10.96
N ILE A 76 1.00 -20.18 -10.24
CA ILE A 76 1.35 -20.71 -8.92
C ILE A 76 1.70 -22.17 -9.11
N GLU A 77 2.94 -22.53 -8.85
CA GLU A 77 3.46 -23.89 -9.00
C GLU A 77 4.02 -24.38 -7.65
N GLY A 78 3.97 -25.67 -7.41
CA GLY A 78 4.50 -26.30 -6.21
C GLY A 78 3.53 -27.31 -5.58
N ASN A 79 4.00 -27.99 -4.55
CA ASN A 79 3.22 -28.95 -3.78
C ASN A 79 2.80 -28.35 -2.45
N VAL A 80 1.57 -28.63 -2.03
CA VAL A 80 1.02 -28.19 -0.74
C VAL A 80 1.13 -29.37 0.24
N ALA A 81 2.05 -29.28 1.19
CA ALA A 81 2.29 -30.32 2.19
C ALA A 81 1.96 -29.87 3.62
N THR A 82 2.11 -28.57 3.91
CA THR A 82 1.96 -28.00 5.24
C THR A 82 0.85 -26.96 5.31
N GLU A 83 0.43 -26.57 6.52
CA GLU A 83 -0.51 -25.46 6.72
C GLU A 83 0.11 -24.13 6.25
N LEU A 84 1.42 -23.96 6.37
CA LEU A 84 2.12 -22.80 5.85
C LEU A 84 2.05 -22.74 4.31
N ASP A 85 2.14 -23.87 3.61
CA ASP A 85 1.97 -23.92 2.16
C ASP A 85 0.55 -23.50 1.75
N LYS A 86 -0.46 -23.91 2.52
CA LYS A 86 -1.86 -23.48 2.29
C LYS A 86 -2.00 -21.97 2.42
N LEU A 87 -1.39 -21.38 3.44
CA LEU A 87 -1.36 -19.93 3.63
C LEU A 87 -0.61 -19.24 2.48
N ALA A 88 0.53 -19.78 2.06
CA ALA A 88 1.29 -19.25 0.93
C ALA A 88 0.47 -19.27 -0.37
N VAL A 89 -0.24 -20.37 -0.66
CA VAL A 89 -1.14 -20.47 -1.82
C VAL A 89 -2.26 -19.44 -1.73
N LYS A 90 -2.85 -19.23 -0.55
CA LYS A 90 -3.89 -18.20 -0.34
C LYS A 90 -3.32 -16.81 -0.60
N SER A 91 -2.11 -16.52 -0.10
CA SER A 91 -1.39 -15.28 -0.34
C SER A 91 -1.16 -15.02 -1.83
N PHE A 92 -0.63 -16.01 -2.56
CA PHE A 92 -0.40 -15.89 -4.01
C PHE A 92 -1.70 -15.72 -4.81
N LYS A 93 -2.77 -16.41 -4.44
CA LYS A 93 -4.09 -16.25 -5.08
C LYS A 93 -4.64 -14.85 -4.86
N SER A 94 -4.52 -14.31 -3.65
CA SER A 94 -4.91 -12.93 -3.35
C SER A 94 -4.10 -11.94 -4.20
N TRP A 95 -2.77 -12.11 -4.24
CA TRP A 95 -1.90 -11.27 -5.06
C TRP A 95 -2.25 -11.34 -6.56
N GLN A 96 -2.52 -12.54 -7.07
CA GLN A 96 -2.96 -12.76 -8.45
C GLN A 96 -4.29 -12.05 -8.72
N GLN A 97 -5.25 -12.16 -7.83
CA GLN A 97 -6.57 -11.53 -7.97
C GLN A 97 -6.48 -10.02 -8.04
N PHE A 98 -5.58 -9.40 -7.25
CA PHE A 98 -5.40 -7.95 -7.26
C PHE A 98 -4.67 -7.44 -8.51
N PHE A 99 -3.68 -8.18 -9.00
CA PHE A 99 -2.69 -7.62 -9.93
C PHE A 99 -2.54 -8.34 -11.28
N HIS A 100 -3.36 -9.34 -11.61
CA HIS A 100 -3.21 -10.06 -12.90
C HIS A 100 -3.47 -9.18 -14.13
N ASP A 101 -4.40 -8.24 -14.04
CA ASP A 101 -4.72 -7.31 -15.14
C ASP A 101 -3.98 -5.98 -15.03
N ASP A 102 -3.51 -5.63 -13.85
CA ASP A 102 -2.97 -4.33 -13.49
C ASP A 102 -1.61 -4.45 -12.78
N TYR A 103 -0.61 -4.97 -13.48
CA TYR A 103 0.74 -5.11 -12.92
C TYR A 103 1.71 -4.09 -13.49
N SER A 104 2.56 -3.52 -12.63
CA SER A 104 3.60 -2.59 -13.04
C SER A 104 4.87 -2.72 -12.19
N TYR A 105 5.90 -1.99 -12.58
CA TYR A 105 7.11 -1.84 -11.78
C TYR A 105 6.85 -1.18 -10.42
N ILE A 106 5.84 -0.29 -10.35
CA ILE A 106 5.40 0.32 -9.09
C ILE A 106 4.90 -0.76 -8.13
N ILE A 107 4.00 -1.64 -8.59
CA ILE A 107 3.53 -2.77 -7.77
C ILE A 107 4.70 -3.64 -7.29
N LYS A 108 5.62 -3.97 -8.19
CA LYS A 108 6.77 -4.81 -7.88
C LYS A 108 7.65 -4.23 -6.77
N LYS A 109 7.84 -2.90 -6.78
CA LYS A 109 8.84 -2.23 -5.92
C LYS A 109 8.27 -1.67 -4.62
N PHE A 110 7.01 -1.25 -4.60
CA PHE A 110 6.45 -0.47 -3.50
C PHE A 110 5.32 -1.20 -2.76
N TYR A 111 4.73 -2.27 -3.31
CA TYR A 111 3.64 -2.95 -2.65
C TYR A 111 4.11 -4.11 -1.79
N SER A 112 3.85 -3.99 -0.52
CA SER A 112 3.94 -5.07 0.47
C SER A 112 2.64 -5.88 0.51
N GLN A 113 2.66 -7.04 1.12
CA GLN A 113 1.47 -7.81 1.41
C GLN A 113 1.31 -7.98 2.92
N LEU A 114 0.17 -7.56 3.42
CA LEU A 114 -0.21 -7.69 4.82
C LEU A 114 -1.04 -8.96 5.01
N LEU A 115 -0.82 -9.63 6.11
CA LEU A 115 -1.64 -10.71 6.62
C LEU A 115 -2.53 -10.16 7.72
N SER A 116 -3.85 -10.21 7.56
CA SER A 116 -4.83 -9.83 8.56
C SER A 116 -5.51 -11.06 9.14
N LEU A 117 -5.38 -11.26 10.45
CA LEU A 117 -6.05 -12.32 11.22
C LEU A 117 -7.19 -11.67 11.99
N THR A 118 -8.40 -12.26 11.87
CA THR A 118 -9.56 -11.87 12.68
C THR A 118 -10.04 -13.10 13.41
N SER A 119 -9.98 -13.08 14.74
CA SER A 119 -10.31 -14.21 15.62
C SER A 119 -11.63 -13.96 16.32
N CYS A 120 -12.49 -14.98 16.34
CA CYS A 120 -13.70 -14.95 17.13
C CYS A 120 -13.35 -15.07 18.62
N THR A 121 -14.04 -14.31 19.47
CA THR A 121 -13.89 -14.38 20.94
C THR A 121 -14.73 -15.48 21.57
N GLU A 122 -15.76 -15.98 20.87
CA GLU A 122 -16.69 -17.01 21.37
C GLU A 122 -16.36 -18.42 20.85
N CYS A 123 -15.50 -18.52 19.82
CA CYS A 123 -15.08 -19.83 19.30
C CYS A 123 -13.70 -19.74 18.65
N ASP A 124 -13.09 -20.90 18.32
CA ASP A 124 -11.75 -21.00 17.75
C ASP A 124 -11.65 -20.60 16.25
N TYR A 125 -12.67 -19.90 15.73
CA TYR A 125 -12.68 -19.54 14.31
C TYR A 125 -11.80 -18.33 14.04
N VAL A 126 -10.92 -18.49 13.07
CA VAL A 126 -10.00 -17.42 12.62
C VAL A 126 -10.15 -17.25 11.11
N THR A 127 -10.38 -16.03 10.68
CA THR A 127 -10.26 -15.65 9.28
C THR A 127 -8.87 -15.12 8.97
N VAL A 128 -8.41 -15.39 7.77
CA VAL A 128 -7.10 -14.97 7.27
C VAL A 128 -7.29 -14.26 5.95
N ASN A 129 -6.86 -13.01 5.85
CA ASN A 129 -6.89 -12.24 4.61
C ASN A 129 -5.49 -11.73 4.28
N PHE A 130 -5.26 -11.55 2.98
CA PHE A 130 -4.01 -11.01 2.45
C PHE A 130 -4.32 -9.79 1.62
N ASP A 131 -3.82 -8.63 2.03
CA ASP A 131 -4.13 -7.35 1.40
C ASP A 131 -2.84 -6.68 0.93
N PRO A 132 -2.79 -6.19 -0.32
CA PRO A 132 -1.66 -5.40 -0.77
C PRO A 132 -1.68 -4.03 -0.11
N SER A 133 -0.50 -3.51 0.23
CA SER A 133 -0.36 -2.18 0.81
C SER A 133 0.91 -1.51 0.30
N MET A 134 0.78 -0.29 -0.20
CA MET A 134 1.90 0.52 -0.61
C MET A 134 2.47 1.32 0.57
N THR A 135 1.60 1.79 1.45
CA THR A 135 1.96 2.64 2.59
C THR A 135 1.64 1.94 3.91
N LEU A 136 2.52 2.04 4.88
CA LEU A 136 2.28 1.63 6.27
C LEU A 136 2.03 2.86 7.12
N SER A 137 0.78 3.07 7.54
CA SER A 137 0.41 4.17 8.44
C SER A 137 0.57 3.72 9.89
N LEU A 138 1.64 4.18 10.55
CA LEU A 138 2.03 3.80 11.89
C LEU A 138 1.66 4.89 12.90
N GLU A 139 1.00 4.49 13.97
CA GLU A 139 0.83 5.32 15.16
C GLU A 139 2.15 5.39 15.93
N ILE A 140 2.39 6.52 16.60
CA ILE A 140 3.54 6.70 17.46
C ILE A 140 3.07 6.49 18.92
N PRO A 141 3.37 5.34 19.55
CA PRO A 141 3.07 5.15 20.97
C PRO A 141 3.77 6.20 21.84
N LYS A 142 3.17 6.54 22.98
CA LYS A 142 3.70 7.59 23.87
C LYS A 142 5.15 7.35 24.30
N ASP A 143 5.49 6.09 24.49
CA ASP A 143 6.82 5.66 24.96
C ASP A 143 7.73 5.17 23.82
N ALA A 144 7.31 5.36 22.57
CA ALA A 144 8.11 4.95 21.41
C ALA A 144 9.35 5.83 21.26
N SER A 145 10.50 5.19 21.13
CA SER A 145 11.80 5.83 20.89
C SER A 145 12.37 5.49 19.51
N THR A 146 11.86 4.45 18.90
CA THR A 146 12.32 3.94 17.60
C THR A 146 11.17 3.63 16.66
N LEU A 147 11.47 3.51 15.37
CA LEU A 147 10.52 3.03 14.38
C LEU A 147 10.04 1.60 14.67
N TYR A 148 10.89 0.78 15.28
CA TYR A 148 10.54 -0.60 15.64
C TYR A 148 9.44 -0.65 16.68
N ASP A 149 9.42 0.29 17.64
CA ASP A 149 8.34 0.38 18.63
C ASP A 149 6.99 0.67 17.96
N CYS A 150 6.98 1.49 16.90
CA CYS A 150 5.80 1.77 16.10
C CYS A 150 5.35 0.52 15.32
N LEU A 151 6.27 -0.25 14.73
CA LEU A 151 5.99 -1.49 14.02
C LEU A 151 5.48 -2.58 14.98
N ASP A 152 6.05 -2.70 16.15
CA ASP A 152 5.60 -3.64 17.20
C ASP A 152 4.17 -3.29 17.65
N SER A 153 3.87 -2.01 17.82
CA SER A 153 2.52 -1.53 18.13
C SER A 153 1.54 -1.86 17.00
N TYR A 154 1.95 -1.62 15.74
CA TYR A 154 1.13 -1.90 14.55
C TYR A 154 0.78 -3.37 14.38
N THR A 155 1.72 -4.26 14.73
CA THR A 155 1.54 -5.72 14.62
C THR A 155 0.97 -6.36 15.87
N LYS A 156 0.69 -5.58 16.91
CA LYS A 156 0.08 -6.06 18.14
C LYS A 156 -1.36 -6.49 17.89
N LYS A 157 -1.77 -7.56 18.59
CA LYS A 157 -3.16 -8.00 18.61
C LYS A 157 -4.01 -6.97 19.37
N ILE A 158 -5.11 -6.57 18.78
CA ILE A 158 -6.08 -5.62 19.34
C ILE A 158 -7.46 -6.25 19.41
N SER A 159 -8.23 -5.92 20.44
CA SER A 159 -9.67 -6.20 20.51
C SER A 159 -10.41 -5.04 19.86
N LEU A 160 -11.36 -5.34 19.00
CA LEU A 160 -12.25 -4.36 18.40
C LEU A 160 -13.47 -4.17 19.31
N ASP A 161 -13.99 -2.96 19.33
CA ASP A 161 -15.16 -2.57 20.14
C ASP A 161 -16.50 -2.93 19.45
N CYS A 162 -17.59 -2.62 20.12
CA CYS A 162 -18.95 -2.93 19.66
C CYS A 162 -19.29 -2.27 18.31
N ASP A 163 -18.72 -1.10 18.00
CA ASP A 163 -18.93 -0.41 16.71
C ASP A 163 -18.29 -1.18 15.54
N ASN A 164 -17.32 -2.03 15.83
CA ASN A 164 -16.61 -2.90 14.90
C ASN A 164 -16.97 -4.39 15.06
N SER A 165 -18.15 -4.67 15.60
CA SER A 165 -18.64 -6.04 15.78
C SER A 165 -18.71 -6.81 14.46
N TRP A 166 -18.35 -8.08 14.51
CA TRP A 166 -18.30 -8.98 13.36
C TRP A 166 -19.14 -10.22 13.60
N LYS A 167 -19.94 -10.61 12.58
CA LYS A 167 -20.70 -11.86 12.63
C LYS A 167 -19.79 -13.04 12.26
N CYS A 168 -19.51 -13.87 13.23
CA CYS A 168 -18.68 -15.07 13.03
C CYS A 168 -19.36 -16.08 12.11
N ASP A 169 -18.65 -16.57 11.09
CA ASP A 169 -19.19 -17.55 10.15
C ASP A 169 -19.40 -18.95 10.76
N LYS A 170 -18.67 -19.27 11.83
CA LYS A 170 -18.75 -20.58 12.49
C LYS A 170 -19.86 -20.63 13.54
N CYS A 171 -19.84 -19.76 14.55
CA CYS A 171 -20.85 -19.75 15.61
C CYS A 171 -22.10 -18.92 15.26
N LYS A 172 -22.04 -18.10 14.21
CA LYS A 172 -23.11 -17.20 13.75
C LYS A 172 -23.46 -16.06 14.72
N GLU A 173 -22.73 -15.94 15.82
CA GLU A 173 -22.89 -14.87 16.79
C GLU A 173 -22.24 -13.58 16.33
N LEU A 174 -22.80 -12.44 16.77
CA LEU A 174 -22.18 -11.13 16.63
C LEU A 174 -21.20 -10.95 17.78
N VAL A 175 -19.92 -10.79 17.48
CA VAL A 175 -18.85 -10.76 18.48
C VAL A 175 -17.96 -9.53 18.28
N GLU A 176 -17.31 -9.10 19.34
CA GLU A 176 -16.20 -8.13 19.29
C GLU A 176 -14.91 -8.91 18.99
N PRO A 177 -14.44 -8.94 17.74
CA PRO A 177 -13.34 -9.83 17.37
C PRO A 177 -11.99 -9.27 17.82
N GLU A 178 -11.02 -10.16 17.92
CA GLU A 178 -9.62 -9.78 18.00
C GLU A 178 -9.00 -9.71 16.62
N LYS A 179 -8.25 -8.64 16.35
CA LYS A 179 -7.56 -8.44 15.06
C LYS A 179 -6.05 -8.37 15.26
N LYS A 180 -5.31 -8.99 14.37
CA LYS A 180 -3.86 -8.88 14.28
C LYS A 180 -3.45 -8.68 12.84
N ILE A 181 -2.59 -7.69 12.60
CA ILE A 181 -1.98 -7.45 11.29
C ILE A 181 -0.50 -7.83 11.36
N MET A 182 -0.01 -8.45 10.30
CA MET A 182 1.39 -8.87 10.19
C MET A 182 1.91 -8.53 8.79
N LEU A 183 3.17 -8.20 8.68
CA LEU A 183 3.86 -8.09 7.40
C LEU A 183 4.18 -9.50 6.89
N TRP A 184 3.43 -9.93 5.86
CA TRP A 184 3.64 -11.24 5.23
C TRP A 184 4.78 -11.22 4.24
N LYS A 185 4.79 -10.22 3.37
CA LYS A 185 5.84 -9.98 2.39
C LYS A 185 6.09 -8.48 2.30
N THR A 186 7.32 -8.07 2.50
CA THR A 186 7.73 -6.68 2.33
C THR A 186 8.09 -6.37 0.88
N SER A 187 7.82 -5.15 0.46
CA SER A 187 8.31 -4.57 -0.79
C SER A 187 9.82 -4.24 -0.70
N ASP A 188 10.44 -3.98 -1.85
CA ASP A 188 11.84 -3.53 -1.88
C ASP A 188 11.99 -2.11 -1.28
N VAL A 189 10.96 -1.28 -1.43
CA VAL A 189 10.88 0.07 -0.86
C VAL A 189 9.59 0.19 -0.05
N ILE A 190 9.70 0.47 1.23
CA ILE A 190 8.57 0.64 2.13
C ILE A 190 8.34 2.13 2.36
N ILE A 191 7.10 2.59 2.10
CA ILE A 191 6.66 3.94 2.41
C ILE A 191 5.98 3.89 3.78
N ILE A 192 6.51 4.64 4.73
CA ILE A 192 5.98 4.71 6.10
C ILE A 192 5.45 6.11 6.36
N LEU A 193 4.18 6.17 6.77
CA LEU A 193 3.56 7.36 7.31
C LEU A 193 3.54 7.26 8.84
N LEU A 194 4.12 8.24 9.51
CA LEU A 194 4.03 8.38 10.96
C LEU A 194 2.88 9.34 11.30
N LYS A 195 1.84 8.82 11.95
CA LYS A 195 0.69 9.62 12.41
C LYS A 195 1.11 10.48 13.59
N ARG A 196 1.38 11.75 13.33
CA ARG A 196 1.85 12.71 14.35
C ARG A 196 0.73 13.55 14.96
N TYR A 197 -0.49 13.46 14.40
CA TYR A 197 -1.67 14.22 14.79
C TYR A 197 -2.85 13.28 14.99
#